data_f4f4f91ccb6c307173c162c61480a14e
#
_entry.id   f4f4f91ccb6c307173c162c61480a14e
#
_cell.length_a   1.000
_cell.length_b   1.000
_cell.length_c   1.000
_cell.angle_alpha   90.00
_cell.angle_beta   90.00
_cell.angle_gamma   90.00
#
_symmetry.space_group_name_H-M   'P 1'
#
loop_
_entity.id
_entity.type
_entity.pdbx_description
1 polymer ?
#
loop_
_entity_poly.entity_id
_entity_poly.type
_entity_poly.pdbx_seq_one_letter_code
_entity_poly.pdbx_strand_id
1 'polypeptide(L)'
;MRLNNELVVFDLEATSNQADVGTRPALQTNNFIIEIGAAFLDRDLKLIDTFERLVRPEEPITPFITEITSITPAMCEGQPLWKDIGPEFEAWVSRHCQNVKRVRLAAWGNYFDIPLLRRAYAHYNLPFSFSGTCIDVKTMAMAWRALSGRRTDKLGVGTVASEMGIVPEGRYHRAL
;
A
#
# COMPACT_ATOMS: atom_id res chain seq x y z
N MET A 1 9.19 -4.52 -22.06
CA MET A 1 7.84 -5.04 -21.71
C MET A 1 6.96 -3.83 -21.52
N ARG A 2 5.75 -3.81 -22.07
CA ARG A 2 4.85 -2.66 -21.94
C ARG A 2 3.50 -3.13 -21.43
N LEU A 3 2.98 -2.45 -20.43
CA LEU A 3 1.65 -2.73 -19.88
C LEU A 3 0.54 -2.04 -20.71
N ASN A 4 -0.68 -2.56 -20.64
CA ASN A 4 -1.84 -1.93 -21.26
C ASN A 4 -2.38 -0.72 -20.47
N ASN A 5 -2.02 -0.62 -19.20
CA ASN A 5 -2.48 0.42 -18.29
C ASN A 5 -1.32 0.92 -17.42
N GLU A 6 -1.45 2.16 -16.95
CA GLU A 6 -0.60 2.72 -15.91
C GLU A 6 -0.77 1.94 -14.60
N LEU A 7 0.24 2.01 -13.75
CA LEU A 7 0.31 1.27 -12.48
C LEU A 7 0.55 2.25 -11.33
N VAL A 8 -0.17 2.06 -10.23
CA VAL A 8 0.15 2.65 -8.93
C VAL A 8 0.55 1.52 -8.00
N VAL A 9 1.84 1.47 -7.68
CA VAL A 9 2.37 0.59 -6.62
C VAL A 9 2.25 1.36 -5.31
N PHE A 10 1.65 0.76 -4.29
CA PHE A 10 1.45 1.44 -3.02
C PHE A 10 1.59 0.48 -1.85
N ASP A 11 1.85 1.05 -0.69
CA ASP A 11 1.93 0.40 0.60
C ASP A 11 1.19 1.24 1.65
N LEU A 12 0.65 0.60 2.67
CA LEU A 12 -0.10 1.24 3.75
C LEU A 12 0.44 0.79 5.10
N GLU A 13 0.67 1.76 5.97
CA GLU A 13 0.82 1.47 7.40
C GLU A 13 -0.49 1.74 8.14
N ALA A 14 -0.77 0.96 9.18
CA ALA A 14 -2.04 0.99 9.90
C ALA A 14 -1.86 0.95 11.42
N THR A 15 -2.90 1.34 12.17
CA THR A 15 -2.87 1.39 13.64
C THR A 15 -2.62 0.04 14.29
N SER A 16 -2.97 -1.06 13.61
CA SER A 16 -2.78 -2.43 14.10
C SER A 16 -2.54 -3.40 12.94
N ASN A 17 -1.70 -4.41 13.17
CA ASN A 17 -1.58 -5.57 12.30
C ASN A 17 -2.08 -6.86 12.99
N GLN A 18 -2.59 -6.75 14.22
CA GLN A 18 -3.13 -7.88 14.96
C GLN A 18 -4.53 -8.24 14.45
N ALA A 19 -4.71 -9.52 14.14
CA ALA A 19 -6.02 -10.06 13.86
C ALA A 19 -6.74 -10.35 15.17
N ASP A 20 -7.95 -9.83 15.36
CA ASP A 20 -8.88 -10.45 16.28
C ASP A 20 -9.17 -11.88 15.81
N VAL A 21 -9.48 -12.77 16.76
CA VAL A 21 -9.72 -14.18 16.44
C VAL A 21 -10.76 -14.30 15.33
N GLY A 22 -10.33 -14.82 14.17
CA GLY A 22 -11.18 -15.06 13.01
C GLY A 22 -11.36 -13.90 12.03
N THR A 23 -10.72 -12.73 12.25
CA THR A 23 -10.83 -11.56 11.34
C THR A 23 -9.46 -11.12 10.83
N ARG A 24 -9.36 -10.86 9.52
CA ARG A 24 -8.12 -10.32 8.93
C ARG A 24 -7.93 -8.87 9.41
N PRO A 25 -6.70 -8.42 9.77
CA PRO A 25 -6.44 -7.07 10.26
C PRO A 25 -6.97 -5.96 9.36
N ALA A 26 -6.84 -6.10 8.05
CA ALA A 26 -7.34 -5.15 7.07
C ALA A 26 -8.88 -4.97 7.08
N LEU A 27 -9.62 -5.93 7.63
CA LEU A 27 -11.09 -5.92 7.68
C LEU A 27 -11.64 -5.50 9.04
N GLN A 28 -10.77 -5.26 10.04
CA GLN A 28 -11.21 -4.79 11.36
C GLN A 28 -11.68 -3.34 11.27
N THR A 29 -12.82 -3.05 11.89
CA THR A 29 -13.42 -1.71 11.83
C THR A 29 -12.61 -0.65 12.58
N ASN A 30 -11.77 -1.08 13.54
CA ASN A 30 -10.90 -0.25 14.37
C ASN A 30 -9.46 -0.16 13.86
N ASN A 31 -9.15 -0.63 12.65
CA ASN A 31 -7.82 -0.52 12.06
C ASN A 31 -7.81 0.61 11.03
N PHE A 32 -7.06 1.67 11.26
CA PHE A 32 -7.02 2.88 10.45
C PHE A 32 -5.66 3.06 9.78
N ILE A 33 -5.65 3.63 8.57
CA ILE A 33 -4.42 4.00 7.87
C ILE A 33 -3.73 5.12 8.65
N ILE A 34 -2.41 4.99 8.83
CA ILE A 34 -1.54 5.99 9.45
C ILE A 34 -0.50 6.56 8.48
N GLU A 35 -0.21 5.84 7.40
CA GLU A 35 0.64 6.31 6.31
C GLU A 35 0.20 5.66 5.00
N ILE A 36 0.31 6.40 3.92
CA ILE A 36 0.26 5.89 2.55
C ILE A 36 1.51 6.35 1.81
N GLY A 37 2.20 5.40 1.16
CA GLY A 37 3.22 5.65 0.17
C GLY A 37 2.83 5.05 -1.17
N ALA A 38 3.03 5.78 -2.27
CA ALA A 38 2.69 5.30 -3.59
C ALA A 38 3.64 5.82 -4.67
N ALA A 39 3.90 4.98 -5.67
CA ALA A 39 4.66 5.29 -6.87
C ALA A 39 3.78 5.13 -8.10
N PHE A 40 3.68 6.17 -8.93
CA PHE A 40 3.00 6.11 -10.22
C PHE A 40 3.97 5.71 -11.30
N LEU A 41 3.68 4.60 -11.98
CA LEU A 41 4.48 4.09 -13.09
C LEU A 41 3.68 4.20 -14.39
N ASP A 42 4.35 4.64 -15.46
CA ASP A 42 3.77 4.61 -16.79
C ASP A 42 3.68 3.17 -17.35
N ARG A 43 3.19 3.03 -18.56
CA ARG A 43 3.02 1.72 -19.23
C ARG A 43 4.33 1.01 -19.54
N ASP A 44 5.44 1.73 -19.57
CA ASP A 44 6.79 1.19 -19.76
C ASP A 44 7.49 0.90 -18.42
N LEU A 45 6.75 1.00 -17.29
CA LEU A 45 7.19 0.81 -15.90
C LEU A 45 8.22 1.86 -15.44
N LYS A 46 8.23 3.02 -16.08
CA LYS A 46 9.06 4.14 -15.64
C LYS A 46 8.36 4.87 -14.50
N LEU A 47 9.09 5.16 -13.42
CA LEU A 47 8.61 6.01 -12.34
C LEU A 47 8.36 7.44 -12.87
N ILE A 48 7.15 7.93 -12.65
CA ILE A 48 6.71 9.27 -13.07
C ILE A 48 6.65 10.20 -11.86
N ASP A 49 6.05 9.74 -10.75
CA ASP A 49 5.84 10.57 -9.55
C ASP A 49 5.65 9.67 -8.33
N THR A 50 5.80 10.26 -7.14
CA THR A 50 5.55 9.60 -5.86
C THR A 50 4.57 10.39 -5.00
N PHE A 51 3.87 9.69 -4.12
CA PHE A 51 2.93 10.27 -3.17
C PHE A 51 3.19 9.68 -1.79
N GLU A 52 3.37 10.52 -0.79
CA GLU A 52 3.56 10.10 0.60
C GLU A 52 2.77 11.01 1.53
N ARG A 53 1.97 10.43 2.44
CA ARG A 53 1.22 11.17 3.46
C ARG A 53 1.11 10.37 4.75
N LEU A 54 1.41 11.03 5.85
CA LEU A 54 0.94 10.60 7.16
C LEU A 54 -0.55 10.95 7.30
N VAL A 55 -1.28 10.09 7.98
CA VAL A 55 -2.72 10.19 8.18
C VAL A 55 -3.02 10.16 9.67
N ARG A 56 -3.90 11.03 10.13
CA ARG A 56 -4.40 10.98 11.51
C ARG A 56 -5.43 9.86 11.63
N PRO A 57 -5.16 8.82 12.42
CA PRO A 57 -6.14 7.75 12.66
C PRO A 57 -7.21 8.20 13.67
N GLU A 58 -8.35 7.51 13.69
CA GLU A 58 -9.41 7.70 14.71
C GLU A 58 -9.20 6.79 15.91
N GLU A 59 -8.32 5.80 15.82
CA GLU A 59 -7.96 4.89 16.90
C GLU A 59 -6.47 4.99 17.24
N PRO A 60 -6.08 4.66 18.47
CA PRO A 60 -4.68 4.72 18.88
C PRO A 60 -3.78 3.79 18.06
N ILE A 61 -2.57 4.27 17.77
CA ILE A 61 -1.51 3.45 17.18
C ILE A 61 -0.97 2.52 18.28
N THR A 62 -0.91 1.21 18.00
CA THR A 62 -0.38 0.27 18.98
C THR A 62 1.13 0.44 19.16
N PRO A 63 1.70 0.19 20.37
CA PRO A 63 3.14 0.27 20.60
C PRO A 63 3.95 -0.61 19.64
N PHE A 64 3.43 -1.77 19.29
CA PHE A 64 4.05 -2.68 18.33
C PHE A 64 4.16 -2.04 16.93
N ILE A 65 3.13 -1.33 16.46
CA ILE A 65 3.19 -0.62 15.17
C ILE A 65 4.22 0.50 15.22
N THR A 66 4.26 1.26 16.31
CA THR A 66 5.30 2.30 16.48
C THR A 66 6.71 1.69 16.45
N GLU A 67 6.91 0.53 17.05
CA GLU A 67 8.20 -0.18 17.07
C GLU A 67 8.65 -0.56 15.64
N ILE A 68 7.78 -1.17 14.85
CA ILE A 68 8.14 -1.68 13.51
C ILE A 68 8.20 -0.58 12.45
N THR A 69 7.30 0.40 12.48
CA THR A 69 7.21 1.47 11.46
C THR A 69 8.00 2.72 11.82
N SER A 70 8.29 2.93 13.11
CA SER A 70 8.79 4.18 13.69
C SER A 70 7.79 5.35 13.59
N ILE A 71 6.53 5.12 13.20
CA ILE A 71 5.48 6.12 13.21
C ILE A 71 4.92 6.22 14.62
N THR A 72 5.07 7.39 15.22
CA THR A 72 4.55 7.66 16.57
C THR A 72 3.20 8.35 16.52
N PRO A 73 2.38 8.25 17.58
CA PRO A 73 1.13 9.02 17.68
C PRO A 73 1.35 10.53 17.46
N ALA A 74 2.44 11.09 17.98
CA ALA A 74 2.77 12.50 17.84
C ALA A 74 3.02 12.92 16.37
N MET A 75 3.55 12.04 15.53
CA MET A 75 3.74 12.31 14.09
C MET A 75 2.42 12.40 13.34
N CYS A 76 1.41 11.66 13.78
CA CYS A 76 0.08 11.67 13.18
C CYS A 76 -0.85 12.73 13.79
N GLU A 77 -0.51 13.26 14.96
CA GLU A 77 -1.26 14.36 15.58
C GLU A 77 -1.21 15.60 14.68
N GLY A 78 -2.36 16.19 14.38
CA GLY A 78 -2.45 17.33 13.46
C GLY A 78 -2.41 16.99 11.96
N GLN A 79 -2.17 15.75 11.58
CA GLN A 79 -2.28 15.33 10.19
C GLN A 79 -3.75 15.28 9.74
N PRO A 80 -4.05 15.40 8.44
CA PRO A 80 -5.39 15.23 7.91
C PRO A 80 -5.94 13.82 8.18
N LEU A 81 -7.26 13.70 8.25
CA LEU A 81 -7.94 12.40 8.25
C LEU A 81 -7.94 11.78 6.84
N TRP A 82 -8.22 10.49 6.74
CA TRP A 82 -8.35 9.82 5.44
C TRP A 82 -9.40 10.45 4.53
N LYS A 83 -10.46 11.05 5.07
CA LYS A 83 -11.48 11.77 4.28
C LYS A 83 -10.91 12.90 3.43
N ASP A 84 -9.78 13.47 3.84
CA ASP A 84 -9.07 14.54 3.13
C ASP A 84 -7.97 13.98 2.22
N ILE A 85 -7.23 12.98 2.73
CA ILE A 85 -6.12 12.31 2.01
C ILE A 85 -6.62 11.43 0.85
N GLY A 86 -7.72 10.70 1.02
CA GLY A 86 -8.26 9.83 -0.04
C GLY A 86 -8.57 10.59 -1.33
N PRO A 87 -9.31 11.71 -1.29
CA PRO A 87 -9.50 12.58 -2.46
C PRO A 87 -8.20 13.18 -3.01
N GLU A 88 -7.24 13.56 -2.15
CA GLU A 88 -5.93 14.06 -2.57
C GLU A 88 -5.15 12.98 -3.33
N PHE A 89 -5.15 11.74 -2.84
CA PHE A 89 -4.53 10.60 -3.50
C PHE A 89 -5.15 10.33 -4.88
N GLU A 90 -6.48 10.33 -4.98
CA GLU A 90 -7.16 10.16 -6.27
C GLU A 90 -6.87 11.32 -7.24
N ALA A 91 -6.85 12.56 -6.75
CA ALA A 91 -6.48 13.73 -7.54
C ALA A 91 -5.01 13.64 -8.01
N TRP A 92 -4.09 13.14 -7.17
CA TRP A 92 -2.71 12.90 -7.56
C TRP A 92 -2.62 11.88 -8.71
N VAL A 93 -3.30 10.74 -8.61
CA VAL A 93 -3.36 9.74 -9.69
C VAL A 93 -3.94 10.34 -10.97
N SER A 94 -5.00 11.14 -10.85
CA SER A 94 -5.69 11.76 -11.99
C SER A 94 -4.81 12.71 -12.80
N ARG A 95 -3.79 13.31 -12.18
CA ARG A 95 -2.82 14.18 -12.90
C ARG A 95 -1.95 13.43 -13.90
N HIS A 96 -1.78 12.12 -13.71
CA HIS A 96 -0.86 11.28 -14.49
C HIS A 96 -1.55 10.33 -15.46
N CYS A 97 -2.87 10.25 -15.46
CA CYS A 97 -3.64 9.36 -16.34
C CYS A 97 -4.88 10.05 -16.92
N GLN A 98 -5.38 9.50 -18.02
CA GLN A 98 -6.64 10.00 -18.62
C GLN A 98 -7.89 9.47 -17.90
N ASN A 99 -7.77 8.33 -17.21
CA ASN A 99 -8.90 7.66 -16.57
C ASN A 99 -8.43 6.79 -15.41
N VAL A 100 -8.69 7.23 -14.19
CA VAL A 100 -8.34 6.52 -12.93
C VAL A 100 -8.89 5.09 -12.90
N LYS A 101 -10.07 4.84 -13.46
CA LYS A 101 -10.68 3.49 -13.53
C LYS A 101 -9.85 2.48 -14.34
N ARG A 102 -8.94 2.95 -15.17
CA ARG A 102 -8.04 2.09 -15.95
C ARG A 102 -6.70 1.83 -15.28
N VAL A 103 -6.30 2.68 -14.33
CA VAL A 103 -5.07 2.50 -13.55
C VAL A 103 -5.16 1.23 -12.71
N ARG A 104 -4.11 0.43 -12.69
CA ARG A 104 -4.02 -0.77 -11.86
C ARG A 104 -3.34 -0.43 -10.53
N LEU A 105 -3.96 -0.83 -9.44
CA LEU A 105 -3.33 -0.80 -8.13
C LEU A 105 -2.47 -2.06 -7.95
N ALA A 106 -1.30 -1.92 -7.34
CA ALA A 106 -0.42 -3.03 -7.00
C ALA A 106 0.11 -2.87 -5.58
N ALA A 107 0.20 -3.97 -4.85
CA ALA A 107 0.75 -3.99 -3.50
C ALA A 107 1.48 -5.31 -3.23
N TRP A 108 2.32 -5.33 -2.18
CA TRP A 108 3.00 -6.53 -1.73
C TRP A 108 2.09 -7.38 -0.86
N GLY A 109 1.25 -8.20 -1.48
CA GLY A 109 0.24 -9.00 -0.79
C GLY A 109 -1.10 -8.29 -0.68
N ASN A 110 -1.91 -8.38 -1.72
CA ASN A 110 -3.21 -7.70 -1.85
C ASN A 110 -4.23 -8.01 -0.74
N TYR A 111 -3.94 -8.93 0.16
CA TYR A 111 -4.85 -9.33 1.24
C TYR A 111 -4.93 -8.30 2.39
N PHE A 112 -3.98 -7.35 2.46
CA PHE A 112 -3.94 -6.30 3.48
C PHE A 112 -4.26 -4.92 2.89
N ASP A 113 -3.41 -4.41 2.01
CA ASP A 113 -3.47 -3.02 1.52
C ASP A 113 -4.76 -2.71 0.76
N ILE A 114 -5.15 -3.57 -0.19
CA ILE A 114 -6.35 -3.34 -1.00
C ILE A 114 -7.65 -3.35 -0.16
N PRO A 115 -7.91 -4.34 0.72
CA PRO A 115 -9.07 -4.32 1.60
C PRO A 115 -9.07 -3.12 2.56
N LEU A 116 -7.91 -2.77 3.12
CA LEU A 116 -7.76 -1.63 4.03
C LEU A 116 -8.07 -0.30 3.31
N LEU A 117 -7.49 -0.10 2.13
CA LEU A 117 -7.75 1.07 1.28
C LEU A 117 -9.25 1.20 0.98
N ARG A 118 -9.88 0.13 0.48
CA ARG A 118 -11.32 0.12 0.16
C ARG A 118 -12.18 0.44 1.38
N ARG A 119 -11.84 -0.14 2.53
CA ARG A 119 -12.55 0.12 3.78
C ARG A 119 -12.41 1.57 4.24
N ALA A 120 -11.21 2.16 4.09
CA ALA A 120 -10.99 3.56 4.44
C ALA A 120 -11.86 4.51 3.59
N TYR A 121 -11.98 4.24 2.28
CA TYR A 121 -12.91 5.00 1.43
C TYR A 121 -14.37 4.80 1.87
N ALA A 122 -14.79 3.56 2.13
CA ALA A 122 -16.16 3.25 2.54
C ALA A 122 -16.51 3.87 3.91
N HIS A 123 -15.58 3.90 4.88
CA HIS A 123 -15.77 4.47 6.20
C HIS A 123 -16.19 5.95 6.14
N TYR A 124 -15.61 6.71 5.22
CA TYR A 124 -15.94 8.13 5.02
C TYR A 124 -16.95 8.38 3.89
N ASN A 125 -17.63 7.34 3.39
CA ASN A 125 -18.57 7.44 2.25
C ASN A 125 -17.95 8.09 1.00
N LEU A 126 -16.65 7.88 0.77
CA LEU A 126 -15.95 8.38 -0.41
C LEU A 126 -16.13 7.41 -1.60
N PRO A 127 -16.27 7.91 -2.83
CA PRO A 127 -16.27 7.06 -4.00
C PRO A 127 -14.90 6.40 -4.20
N PHE A 128 -14.87 5.11 -4.50
CA PHE A 128 -13.64 4.39 -4.86
C PHE A 128 -13.57 4.26 -6.38
N SER A 129 -12.82 5.15 -7.02
CA SER A 129 -12.78 5.27 -8.49
C SER A 129 -11.79 4.32 -9.17
N PHE A 130 -10.95 3.62 -8.41
CA PHE A 130 -9.93 2.73 -8.97
C PHE A 130 -10.51 1.43 -9.56
N SER A 131 -9.73 0.79 -10.44
CA SER A 131 -10.07 -0.52 -11.00
C SER A 131 -10.28 -1.57 -9.89
N GLY A 132 -11.25 -2.46 -10.10
CA GLY A 132 -11.41 -3.65 -9.25
C GLY A 132 -10.29 -4.69 -9.42
N THR A 133 -9.54 -4.62 -10.53
CA THR A 133 -8.41 -5.55 -10.81
C THR A 133 -7.13 -4.98 -10.23
N CYS A 134 -6.52 -5.71 -9.30
CA CYS A 134 -5.27 -5.36 -8.64
C CYS A 134 -4.16 -6.35 -8.98
N ILE A 135 -2.92 -5.93 -8.88
CA ILE A 135 -1.73 -6.77 -9.07
C ILE A 135 -1.16 -7.11 -7.69
N ASP A 136 -1.04 -8.41 -7.41
CA ASP A 136 -0.35 -8.90 -6.23
C ASP A 136 1.13 -9.16 -6.55
N VAL A 137 1.99 -8.23 -6.15
CA VAL A 137 3.43 -8.29 -6.41
C VAL A 137 4.08 -9.47 -5.69
N LYS A 138 3.58 -9.85 -4.51
CA LYS A 138 4.07 -11.00 -3.74
C LYS A 138 3.80 -12.33 -4.47
N THR A 139 2.62 -12.47 -5.07
CA THR A 139 2.30 -13.64 -5.90
C THR A 139 3.19 -13.71 -7.15
N MET A 140 3.48 -12.57 -7.78
CA MET A 140 4.44 -12.52 -8.91
C MET A 140 5.85 -12.92 -8.47
N ALA A 141 6.31 -12.44 -7.31
CA ALA A 141 7.62 -12.82 -6.74
C ALA A 141 7.69 -14.31 -6.41
N MET A 142 6.59 -14.89 -5.88
CA MET A 142 6.50 -16.33 -5.64
C MET A 142 6.65 -17.12 -6.94
N ALA A 143 5.94 -16.73 -7.98
CA ALA A 143 6.03 -17.39 -9.30
C ALA A 143 7.45 -17.28 -9.88
N TRP A 144 8.06 -16.11 -9.82
CA TRP A 144 9.45 -15.90 -10.26
C TRP A 144 10.44 -16.80 -9.49
N ARG A 145 10.32 -16.91 -8.17
CA ARG A 145 11.18 -17.79 -7.37
C ARG A 145 11.00 -19.24 -7.73
N ALA A 146 9.74 -19.72 -7.89
CA ALA A 146 9.45 -21.08 -8.30
C ALA A 146 10.07 -21.41 -9.65
N LEU A 147 9.90 -20.55 -10.65
CA LEU A 147 10.47 -20.70 -11.99
C LEU A 147 12.01 -20.66 -11.99
N SER A 148 12.60 -19.97 -11.01
CA SER A 148 14.07 -19.88 -10.81
C SER A 148 14.63 -20.99 -9.93
N GLY A 149 13.85 -22.00 -9.54
CA GLY A 149 14.27 -23.09 -8.68
C GLY A 149 14.56 -22.69 -7.22
N ARG A 150 14.06 -21.52 -6.79
CA ARG A 150 14.23 -20.99 -5.42
C ARG A 150 13.08 -21.44 -4.52
N ARG A 151 13.34 -21.46 -3.21
CA ARG A 151 12.30 -21.74 -2.20
C ARG A 151 11.23 -20.63 -2.20
N THR A 152 9.97 -21.00 -2.03
CA THR A 152 8.81 -20.08 -2.05
C THR A 152 8.21 -19.81 -0.66
N ASP A 153 8.84 -20.32 0.41
CA ASP A 153 8.38 -20.15 1.80
C ASP A 153 8.80 -18.84 2.46
N LYS A 154 9.84 -18.16 1.93
CA LYS A 154 10.32 -16.87 2.43
C LYS A 154 10.03 -15.74 1.43
N LEU A 155 8.85 -15.16 1.53
CA LEU A 155 8.36 -14.11 0.63
C LEU A 155 8.30 -12.73 1.32
N GLY A 156 9.23 -12.42 2.21
CA GLY A 156 9.42 -11.03 2.69
C GLY A 156 9.96 -10.15 1.56
N VAL A 157 9.46 -8.90 1.44
CA VAL A 157 9.90 -7.97 0.40
C VAL A 157 11.42 -7.79 0.39
N GLY A 158 12.04 -7.63 1.58
CA GLY A 158 13.49 -7.51 1.71
C GLY A 158 14.27 -8.72 1.24
N THR A 159 13.77 -9.94 1.50
CA THR A 159 14.40 -11.17 1.02
C THR A 159 14.40 -11.24 -0.50
N VAL A 160 13.25 -10.95 -1.12
CA VAL A 160 13.10 -11.00 -2.58
C VAL A 160 13.92 -9.89 -3.25
N ALA A 161 13.87 -8.67 -2.71
CA ALA A 161 14.66 -7.54 -3.23
C ALA A 161 16.16 -7.85 -3.21
N SER A 162 16.67 -8.39 -2.08
CA SER A 162 18.08 -8.79 -1.96
C SER A 162 18.48 -9.86 -2.99
N GLU A 163 17.62 -10.86 -3.23
CA GLU A 163 17.86 -11.91 -4.22
C GLU A 163 17.88 -11.38 -5.67
N MET A 164 17.14 -10.28 -5.91
CA MET A 164 17.14 -9.59 -7.21
C MET A 164 18.25 -8.55 -7.35
N GLY A 165 19.10 -8.39 -6.32
CA GLY A 165 20.16 -7.38 -6.29
C GLY A 165 19.63 -5.95 -6.13
N ILE A 166 18.38 -5.79 -5.65
CA ILE A 166 17.78 -4.48 -5.38
C ILE A 166 18.20 -4.05 -3.98
N VAL A 167 18.86 -2.91 -3.89
CA VAL A 167 19.20 -2.26 -2.61
C VAL A 167 18.13 -1.22 -2.34
N PRO A 168 17.32 -1.37 -1.27
CA PRO A 168 16.28 -0.39 -0.95
C PRO A 168 16.89 0.93 -0.45
N GLU A 169 16.29 2.02 -0.85
CA GLU A 169 16.56 3.34 -0.30
C GLU A 169 15.59 3.57 0.85
N GLY A 170 15.97 3.27 2.09
CA GLY A 170 15.11 3.49 3.25
C GLY A 170 14.80 2.24 4.08
N ARG A 171 13.75 2.31 4.89
CA ARG A 171 13.34 1.23 5.81
C ARG A 171 12.19 0.42 5.20
N TYR A 172 12.22 -0.90 5.40
CA TYR A 172 11.20 -1.84 4.89
C TYR A 172 9.79 -1.71 5.50
N HIS A 173 9.64 -0.96 6.59
CA HIS A 173 8.37 -0.72 7.28
C HIS A 173 8.04 0.77 7.29
N ARG A 174 8.10 1.36 6.12
CA ARG A 174 7.59 2.69 5.80
C ARG A 174 6.97 2.59 4.41
N ALA A 175 5.91 3.33 4.17
CA ALA A 175 5.13 3.21 2.94
C ALA A 175 5.88 3.73 1.68
N LEU A 176 7.01 4.44 1.83
CA LEU A 176 7.97 4.80 0.78
C LEU A 176 9.41 4.64 1.22
#